data_8bca63f3fe62381aa0406745e4be64f7
#
_entry.id   8bca63f3fe62381aa0406745e4be64f7
#
_cell.length_a   1.000
_cell.length_b   1.000
_cell.length_c   1.000
_cell.angle_alpha   90.00
_cell.angle_beta   90.00
_cell.angle_gamma   90.00
#
_symmetry.space_group_name_H-M   'P 1'
#
loop_
_entity.id
_entity.type
_entity.pdbx_description
1 polymer ?
#
loop_
_entity_poly.entity_id
_entity_poly.type
_entity_poly.pdbx_seq_one_letter_code
_entity_poly.pdbx_strand_id
1 'polypeptide(L)'
;MVLYGSAGVAILLVAGLASYLISSAREIAITSATIDAPLIALSSATGGRLAALYVNPGDSVPANTPVALVGTEVVRTKVAGLIVDEHDAIGAEVAPGEAVVTMIDPSALRVVGKIDENQGLSRIQVGDPVVFTVDAYGARSFHGVVDEVAPTSNQSGVVFNISNQREVQQFDVKARYDTSAYPFLKNGMSARLYVYPQ
;
A
#
# COMPACT_ATOMS: atom_id res chain seq x y z
N MET A 1 -47.54 32.21 -14.70
CA MET A 1 -47.18 31.03 -13.83
C MET A 1 -45.97 30.26 -14.32
N VAL A 2 -45.44 30.50 -15.49
CA VAL A 2 -44.28 29.82 -16.11
C VAL A 2 -42.93 30.42 -15.66
N LEU A 3 -42.88 31.68 -15.25
CA LEU A 3 -41.64 32.38 -14.87
C LEU A 3 -41.02 31.89 -13.53
N TYR A 4 -41.84 31.39 -12.58
CA TYR A 4 -41.33 30.91 -11.29
C TYR A 4 -40.72 29.49 -11.37
N GLY A 5 -41.12 28.68 -12.33
CA GLY A 5 -40.58 27.37 -12.58
C GLY A 5 -39.15 27.39 -13.11
N SER A 6 -38.84 28.34 -14.00
CA SER A 6 -37.49 28.48 -14.58
C SER A 6 -36.45 28.99 -13.58
N ALA A 7 -36.86 29.90 -12.67
CA ALA A 7 -35.97 30.39 -11.61
C ALA A 7 -35.60 29.29 -10.60
N GLY A 8 -36.55 28.41 -10.23
CA GLY A 8 -36.29 27.28 -9.34
C GLY A 8 -35.33 26.26 -9.92
N VAL A 9 -35.48 25.92 -11.20
CA VAL A 9 -34.56 25.00 -11.90
C VAL A 9 -33.15 25.59 -12.00
N ALA A 10 -33.05 26.90 -12.32
CA ALA A 10 -31.73 27.55 -12.39
C ALA A 10 -30.99 27.56 -11.04
N ILE A 11 -31.70 27.80 -9.92
CA ILE A 11 -31.11 27.76 -8.57
C ILE A 11 -30.64 26.37 -8.24
N LEU A 12 -31.38 25.30 -8.56
CA LEU A 12 -30.98 23.92 -8.33
C LEU A 12 -29.75 23.53 -9.17
N LEU A 13 -29.67 23.97 -10.42
CA LEU A 13 -28.51 23.74 -11.27
C LEU A 13 -27.26 24.47 -10.76
N VAL A 14 -27.41 25.72 -10.32
CA VAL A 14 -26.29 26.49 -9.74
C VAL A 14 -25.84 25.88 -8.41
N ALA A 15 -26.76 25.46 -7.55
CA ALA A 15 -26.42 24.77 -6.29
C ALA A 15 -25.73 23.41 -6.54
N GLY A 16 -26.21 22.63 -7.51
CA GLY A 16 -25.60 21.39 -7.93
C GLY A 16 -24.17 21.57 -8.48
N LEU A 17 -24.00 22.58 -9.36
CA LEU A 17 -22.71 22.94 -9.92
C LEU A 17 -21.73 23.45 -8.85
N ALA A 18 -22.22 24.31 -7.94
CA ALA A 18 -21.41 24.81 -6.83
C ALA A 18 -20.95 23.66 -5.88
N SER A 19 -21.87 22.75 -5.56
CA SER A 19 -21.55 21.55 -4.76
C SER A 19 -20.53 20.67 -5.45
N TYR A 20 -20.65 20.45 -6.75
CA TYR A 20 -19.68 19.69 -7.54
C TYR A 20 -18.31 20.36 -7.56
N LEU A 21 -18.23 21.67 -7.79
CA LEU A 21 -16.97 22.42 -7.82
C LEU A 21 -16.29 22.46 -6.43
N ILE A 22 -17.06 22.55 -5.35
CA ILE A 22 -16.52 22.54 -3.98
C ILE A 22 -15.97 21.15 -3.64
N SER A 23 -16.63 20.06 -4.06
CA SER A 23 -16.14 18.71 -3.86
C SER A 23 -14.84 18.45 -4.63
N SER A 24 -14.75 18.88 -5.87
CA SER A 24 -13.54 18.73 -6.70
C SER A 24 -12.36 19.57 -6.18
N ALA A 25 -12.61 20.72 -5.55
CA ALA A 25 -11.56 21.59 -5.01
C ALA A 25 -10.90 21.04 -3.72
N ARG A 26 -11.48 20.00 -3.12
CA ARG A 26 -10.95 19.37 -1.89
C ARG A 26 -10.10 18.14 -2.15
N GLU A 27 -10.14 17.58 -3.35
CA GLU A 27 -9.39 16.39 -3.71
C GLU A 27 -7.89 16.63 -3.70
N ILE A 28 -7.15 15.73 -3.05
CA ILE A 28 -5.69 15.68 -3.09
C ILE A 28 -5.29 14.42 -3.86
N ALA A 29 -4.73 14.62 -5.05
CA ALA A 29 -4.29 13.53 -5.91
C ALA A 29 -2.85 13.14 -5.60
N ILE A 30 -2.61 11.89 -5.25
CA ILE A 30 -1.30 11.29 -5.04
C ILE A 30 -1.06 10.30 -6.19
N THR A 31 -0.27 10.72 -7.17
CA THR A 31 -0.05 9.96 -8.41
C THR A 31 0.95 8.83 -8.27
N SER A 32 1.83 8.90 -7.27
CA SER A 32 2.83 7.87 -6.96
C SER A 32 2.35 7.06 -5.76
N ALA A 33 1.64 5.97 -6.03
CA ALA A 33 1.18 5.06 -4.99
C ALA A 33 1.40 3.60 -5.41
N THR A 34 1.53 2.72 -4.41
CA THR A 34 1.73 1.28 -4.61
C THR A 34 0.91 0.52 -3.58
N ILE A 35 0.36 -0.62 -3.95
CA ILE A 35 -0.20 -1.55 -2.96
C ILE A 35 0.96 -2.28 -2.30
N ASP A 36 1.10 -2.15 -0.99
CA ASP A 36 2.22 -2.71 -0.24
C ASP A 36 1.78 -3.32 1.10
N ALA A 37 2.53 -4.31 1.56
CA ALA A 37 2.40 -4.92 2.87
C ALA A 37 3.80 -5.15 3.46
N PRO A 38 3.94 -5.08 4.79
CA PRO A 38 5.19 -5.42 5.44
C PRO A 38 5.63 -6.85 5.11
N LEU A 39 6.88 -6.98 4.67
CA LEU A 39 7.50 -8.27 4.42
C LEU A 39 7.87 -8.95 5.74
N ILE A 40 7.50 -10.23 5.89
CA ILE A 40 7.82 -11.06 7.04
C ILE A 40 8.87 -12.06 6.57
N ALA A 41 10.11 -11.85 7.02
CA ALA A 41 11.21 -12.76 6.75
C ALA A 41 11.16 -13.98 7.69
N LEU A 42 11.20 -15.17 7.14
CA LEU A 42 11.27 -16.44 7.85
C LEU A 42 12.71 -16.95 7.73
N SER A 43 13.40 -17.00 8.85
CA SER A 43 14.82 -17.33 8.94
C SER A 43 15.08 -18.50 9.91
N SER A 44 16.21 -19.20 9.73
CA SER A 44 16.72 -20.14 10.69
C SER A 44 17.54 -19.43 11.76
N ALA A 45 17.37 -19.80 13.02
CA ALA A 45 18.17 -19.27 14.12
C ALA A 45 19.60 -19.82 14.16
N THR A 46 19.79 -21.06 13.70
CA THR A 46 21.07 -21.78 13.80
C THR A 46 21.86 -21.73 12.48
N GLY A 47 21.21 -21.48 11.36
CA GLY A 47 21.81 -21.62 10.03
C GLY A 47 22.11 -23.06 9.65
N GLY A 48 22.80 -23.25 8.53
CA GLY A 48 23.20 -24.52 7.99
C GLY A 48 22.73 -24.74 6.56
N ARG A 49 22.86 -25.96 6.05
CA ARG A 49 22.45 -26.25 4.66
C ARG A 49 20.94 -26.31 4.52
N LEU A 50 20.38 -25.62 3.52
CA LEU A 50 18.97 -25.71 3.14
C LEU A 50 18.69 -27.11 2.57
N ALA A 51 18.07 -27.96 3.37
CA ALA A 51 17.81 -29.35 3.01
C ALA A 51 16.51 -29.54 2.23
N ALA A 52 15.48 -28.75 2.55
CA ALA A 52 14.17 -28.79 1.87
C ALA A 52 13.43 -27.48 1.99
N LEU A 53 12.63 -27.19 0.96
CA LEU A 53 11.55 -26.18 0.95
C LEU A 53 10.22 -26.90 0.85
N TYR A 54 9.23 -26.47 1.63
CA TYR A 54 7.90 -27.11 1.71
C TYR A 54 6.79 -26.24 1.14
N VAL A 55 7.12 -25.03 0.70
CA VAL A 55 6.19 -24.03 0.16
C VAL A 55 6.74 -23.44 -1.12
N ASN A 56 5.87 -22.82 -1.92
CA ASN A 56 6.25 -22.10 -3.13
C ASN A 56 5.68 -20.67 -3.08
N PRO A 57 6.25 -19.72 -3.83
CA PRO A 57 5.66 -18.40 -4.01
C PRO A 57 4.22 -18.50 -4.53
N GLY A 58 3.31 -17.80 -3.86
CA GLY A 58 1.86 -17.85 -4.12
C GLY A 58 1.05 -18.76 -3.19
N ASP A 59 1.71 -19.57 -2.36
CA ASP A 59 1.01 -20.42 -1.39
C ASP A 59 0.46 -19.58 -0.22
N SER A 60 -0.80 -19.84 0.13
CA SER A 60 -1.42 -19.30 1.35
C SER A 60 -1.27 -20.33 2.47
N VAL A 61 -0.61 -19.94 3.54
CA VAL A 61 -0.23 -20.84 4.64
C VAL A 61 -0.80 -20.37 5.97
N PRO A 62 -1.36 -21.27 6.80
CA PRO A 62 -1.74 -20.97 8.17
C PRO A 62 -0.51 -20.77 9.08
N ALA A 63 -0.75 -20.25 10.28
CA ALA A 63 0.29 -20.18 11.32
C ALA A 63 0.82 -21.58 11.66
N ASN A 64 2.08 -21.63 12.08
CA ASN A 64 2.79 -22.86 12.47
C ASN A 64 3.02 -23.88 11.32
N THR A 65 2.90 -23.45 10.07
CA THR A 65 3.22 -24.29 8.89
C THR A 65 4.73 -24.40 8.72
N PRO A 66 5.30 -25.61 8.51
CA PRO A 66 6.70 -25.77 8.14
C PRO A 66 6.91 -25.21 6.73
N VAL A 67 7.94 -24.37 6.56
CA VAL A 67 8.26 -23.74 5.26
C VAL A 67 9.61 -24.19 4.72
N ALA A 68 10.56 -24.50 5.58
CA ALA A 68 11.89 -24.94 5.19
C ALA A 68 12.54 -25.84 6.25
N LEU A 69 13.50 -26.65 5.83
CA LEU A 69 14.42 -27.40 6.71
C LEU A 69 15.85 -26.88 6.45
N VAL A 70 16.43 -26.24 7.46
CA VAL A 70 17.81 -25.71 7.43
C VAL A 70 18.66 -26.47 8.46
N GLY A 71 19.64 -27.22 7.99
CA GLY A 71 20.35 -28.14 8.85
C GLY A 71 19.40 -29.16 9.50
N THR A 72 19.20 -29.04 10.81
CA THR A 72 18.23 -29.83 11.59
C THR A 72 17.03 -29.01 12.07
N GLU A 73 17.00 -27.71 11.79
CA GLU A 73 15.95 -26.80 12.22
C GLU A 73 14.84 -26.70 11.18
N VAL A 74 13.59 -26.90 11.63
CA VAL A 74 12.39 -26.68 10.82
C VAL A 74 11.90 -25.24 11.01
N VAL A 75 12.08 -24.42 9.99
CA VAL A 75 11.55 -23.04 9.95
C VAL A 75 10.04 -23.09 9.76
N ARG A 76 9.30 -22.33 10.60
CA ARG A 76 7.82 -22.31 10.57
C ARG A 76 7.28 -20.89 10.53
N THR A 77 6.08 -20.74 9.93
CA THR A 77 5.32 -19.50 9.99
C THR A 77 4.87 -19.20 11.41
N LYS A 78 4.94 -17.94 11.85
CA LYS A 78 4.39 -17.48 13.15
C LYS A 78 2.93 -17.04 13.04
N VAL A 79 2.53 -16.56 11.88
CA VAL A 79 1.19 -16.08 11.55
C VAL A 79 0.74 -16.69 10.22
N ALA A 80 -0.55 -16.63 9.93
CA ALA A 80 -1.05 -16.98 8.60
C ALA A 80 -0.61 -15.92 7.58
N GLY A 81 -0.38 -16.32 6.33
CA GLY A 81 0.03 -15.37 5.29
C GLY A 81 0.18 -15.99 3.91
N LEU A 82 0.67 -15.18 3.00
CA LEU A 82 0.95 -15.53 1.61
C LEU A 82 2.46 -15.53 1.39
N ILE A 83 3.00 -16.62 0.89
CA ILE A 83 4.41 -16.71 0.51
C ILE A 83 4.63 -15.86 -0.74
N VAL A 84 5.60 -14.95 -0.70
CA VAL A 84 5.90 -14.04 -1.82
C VAL A 84 7.21 -14.37 -2.51
N ASP A 85 8.19 -14.88 -1.76
CA ASP A 85 9.50 -15.22 -2.32
C ASP A 85 10.19 -16.33 -1.52
N GLU A 86 11.04 -17.10 -2.20
CA GLU A 86 12.02 -18.03 -1.66
C GLU A 86 13.41 -17.55 -2.06
N HIS A 87 14.33 -17.45 -1.10
CA HIS A 87 15.62 -16.78 -1.33
C HIS A 87 16.72 -17.70 -1.83
N ASP A 88 16.67 -18.99 -1.48
CA ASP A 88 17.79 -19.90 -1.73
C ASP A 88 17.37 -21.18 -2.44
N ALA A 89 18.28 -21.70 -3.25
CA ALA A 89 18.13 -23.03 -3.84
C ALA A 89 18.44 -24.13 -2.79
N ILE A 90 17.69 -25.22 -2.85
CA ILE A 90 17.96 -26.41 -2.02
C ILE A 90 19.42 -26.82 -2.18
N GLY A 91 20.11 -26.98 -1.05
CA GLY A 91 21.53 -27.30 -0.97
C GLY A 91 22.46 -26.12 -0.69
N ALA A 92 21.95 -24.88 -0.73
CA ALA A 92 22.70 -23.68 -0.36
C ALA A 92 23.00 -23.65 1.16
N GLU A 93 24.08 -22.98 1.54
CA GLU A 93 24.40 -22.67 2.94
C GLU A 93 23.70 -21.37 3.32
N VAL A 94 22.96 -21.41 4.42
CA VAL A 94 22.17 -20.31 4.99
C VAL A 94 22.82 -19.87 6.30
N ALA A 95 23.10 -18.59 6.43
CA ALA A 95 23.64 -18.05 7.68
C ALA A 95 22.56 -17.94 8.78
N PRO A 96 22.94 -17.96 10.08
CA PRO A 96 21.99 -17.70 11.16
C PRO A 96 21.31 -16.33 11.01
N GLY A 97 19.98 -16.32 11.03
CA GLY A 97 19.17 -15.10 10.85
C GLY A 97 18.92 -14.69 9.40
N GLU A 98 19.52 -15.37 8.43
CA GLU A 98 19.26 -15.14 7.01
C GLU A 98 17.86 -15.63 6.63
N ALA A 99 17.14 -14.82 5.84
CA ALA A 99 15.80 -15.14 5.38
C ALA A 99 15.85 -16.24 4.31
N VAL A 100 15.12 -17.31 4.51
CA VAL A 100 14.99 -18.40 3.52
C VAL A 100 13.68 -18.31 2.74
N VAL A 101 12.65 -17.74 3.36
CA VAL A 101 11.33 -17.51 2.75
C VAL A 101 10.82 -16.16 3.21
N THR A 102 10.20 -15.42 2.32
CA THR A 102 9.50 -14.17 2.64
C THR A 102 8.01 -14.34 2.43
N MET A 103 7.22 -13.83 3.37
CA MET A 103 5.76 -13.84 3.31
C MET A 103 5.19 -12.47 3.63
N ILE A 104 3.92 -12.27 3.30
CA ILE A 104 3.11 -11.10 3.73
C ILE A 104 1.86 -11.58 4.45
N ASP A 105 1.32 -10.71 5.31
CA ASP A 105 -0.06 -10.84 5.76
C ASP A 105 -0.97 -10.09 4.77
N PRO A 106 -1.86 -10.79 4.02
CA PRO A 106 -2.76 -10.13 3.09
C PRO A 106 -3.70 -9.10 3.74
N SER A 107 -4.00 -9.24 5.03
CA SER A 107 -4.83 -8.27 5.77
C SER A 107 -4.09 -6.95 6.05
N ALA A 108 -2.76 -6.99 5.98
CA ALA A 108 -1.90 -5.82 6.16
C ALA A 108 -1.65 -5.04 4.86
N LEU A 109 -2.21 -5.46 3.71
CA LEU A 109 -2.10 -4.71 2.47
C LEU A 109 -2.70 -3.30 2.62
N ARG A 110 -1.94 -2.30 2.16
CA ARG A 110 -2.31 -0.88 2.15
C ARG A 110 -1.99 -0.28 0.79
N VAL A 111 -2.70 0.76 0.42
CA VAL A 111 -2.26 1.65 -0.66
C VAL A 111 -1.34 2.68 -0.02
N VAL A 112 -0.07 2.65 -0.38
CA VAL A 112 0.96 3.57 0.13
C VAL A 112 1.24 4.60 -0.95
N GLY A 113 0.79 5.83 -0.72
CA GLY A 113 1.00 6.96 -1.61
C GLY A 113 2.11 7.86 -1.09
N LYS A 114 2.98 8.34 -1.98
CA LYS A 114 4.04 9.30 -1.65
C LYS A 114 3.58 10.70 -2.05
N ILE A 115 3.53 11.60 -1.08
CA ILE A 115 3.10 12.98 -1.26
C ILE A 115 4.21 13.95 -0.85
N ASP A 116 4.41 15.00 -1.64
CA ASP A 116 5.31 16.08 -1.27
C ASP A 116 4.67 16.96 -0.17
N GLU A 117 5.47 17.46 0.76
CA GLU A 117 5.03 18.30 1.87
C GLU A 117 4.14 19.47 1.43
N ASN A 118 4.46 20.08 0.28
CA ASN A 118 3.75 21.23 -0.28
C ASN A 118 2.47 20.89 -1.07
N GLN A 119 2.15 19.62 -1.28
CA GLN A 119 0.99 19.17 -2.05
C GLN A 119 -0.28 18.97 -1.21
N GLY A 120 -0.36 19.55 -0.03
CA GLY A 120 -1.54 19.51 0.82
C GLY A 120 -1.51 18.45 1.92
N LEU A 121 -0.32 17.93 2.26
CA LEU A 121 -0.12 16.97 3.36
C LEU A 121 -0.81 17.41 4.66
N SER A 122 -0.73 18.70 5.01
CA SER A 122 -1.31 19.25 6.24
C SER A 122 -2.84 19.14 6.35
N ARG A 123 -3.52 18.85 5.23
CA ARG A 123 -4.99 18.67 5.19
C ARG A 123 -5.41 17.21 5.30
N ILE A 124 -4.48 16.26 5.14
CA ILE A 124 -4.78 14.83 5.18
C ILE A 124 -4.78 14.37 6.63
N GLN A 125 -5.86 13.72 7.04
CA GLN A 125 -6.02 13.17 8.39
C GLN A 125 -6.37 11.69 8.34
N VAL A 126 -6.00 10.96 9.40
CA VAL A 126 -6.44 9.58 9.60
C VAL A 126 -7.96 9.53 9.67
N GLY A 127 -8.56 8.66 8.87
CA GLY A 127 -10.01 8.55 8.73
C GLY A 127 -10.59 9.22 7.50
N ASP A 128 -9.83 10.07 6.79
CA ASP A 128 -10.29 10.66 5.54
C ASP A 128 -10.64 9.58 4.50
N PRO A 129 -11.77 9.72 3.80
CA PRO A 129 -12.13 8.80 2.74
C PRO A 129 -11.16 8.93 1.56
N VAL A 130 -10.84 7.78 0.97
CA VAL A 130 -9.99 7.72 -0.22
C VAL A 130 -10.66 6.92 -1.32
N VAL A 131 -10.39 7.33 -2.56
CA VAL A 131 -10.64 6.55 -3.75
C VAL A 131 -9.30 6.27 -4.41
N PHE A 132 -9.08 5.06 -4.86
CA PHE A 132 -7.86 4.74 -5.58
C PHE A 132 -8.15 3.93 -6.85
N THR A 133 -7.26 4.06 -7.81
CA THR A 133 -7.26 3.26 -9.04
C THR A 133 -5.95 2.49 -9.10
N VAL A 134 -6.00 1.31 -9.69
CA VAL A 134 -4.82 0.44 -9.86
C VAL A 134 -4.58 0.28 -11.34
N ASP A 135 -3.36 0.52 -11.80
CA ASP A 135 -3.04 0.56 -13.23
C ASP A 135 -3.41 -0.75 -13.96
N ALA A 136 -3.28 -1.88 -13.28
CA ALA A 136 -3.67 -3.19 -13.82
C ALA A 136 -5.18 -3.34 -14.11
N TYR A 137 -6.04 -2.48 -13.51
CA TYR A 137 -7.50 -2.54 -13.66
C TYR A 137 -8.09 -1.30 -14.34
N GLY A 138 -7.24 -0.46 -14.93
CA GLY A 138 -7.63 0.72 -15.71
C GLY A 138 -8.43 1.73 -14.89
N ALA A 139 -9.60 2.14 -15.37
CA ALA A 139 -10.44 3.16 -14.74
C ALA A 139 -11.31 2.66 -13.56
N ARG A 140 -11.15 1.40 -13.12
CA ARG A 140 -11.90 0.87 -11.98
C ARG A 140 -11.47 1.55 -10.70
N SER A 141 -12.43 2.10 -9.96
CA SER A 141 -12.21 2.76 -8.69
C SER A 141 -12.44 1.81 -7.52
N PHE A 142 -11.62 1.94 -6.51
CA PHE A 142 -11.67 1.20 -5.25
C PHE A 142 -11.76 2.21 -4.10
N HIS A 143 -12.35 1.81 -2.98
CA HIS A 143 -12.60 2.69 -1.84
C HIS A 143 -11.80 2.24 -0.62
N GLY A 144 -11.36 3.21 0.15
CA GLY A 144 -10.63 2.98 1.39
C GLY A 144 -10.72 4.20 2.32
N VAL A 145 -9.92 4.17 3.35
CA VAL A 145 -9.77 5.29 4.30
C VAL A 145 -8.30 5.46 4.66
N VAL A 146 -7.87 6.68 4.92
CA VAL A 146 -6.51 6.95 5.42
C VAL A 146 -6.33 6.25 6.77
N ASP A 147 -5.32 5.39 6.85
CA ASP A 147 -4.98 4.60 8.04
C ASP A 147 -3.82 5.22 8.81
N GLU A 148 -2.84 5.76 8.07
CA GLU A 148 -1.65 6.38 8.63
C GLU A 148 -1.13 7.49 7.73
N VAL A 149 -0.67 8.58 8.34
CA VAL A 149 0.18 9.59 7.69
C VAL A 149 1.53 9.50 8.37
N ALA A 150 2.58 9.21 7.61
CA ALA A 150 3.91 8.97 8.18
C ALA A 150 4.38 10.19 8.98
N PRO A 151 4.88 10.01 10.22
CA PRO A 151 5.34 11.11 11.06
C PRO A 151 6.70 11.67 10.62
N THR A 152 7.41 10.96 9.74
CA THR A 152 8.72 11.33 9.22
C THR A 152 8.75 11.26 7.70
N SER A 153 9.53 12.14 7.09
CA SER A 153 9.73 12.10 5.64
C SER A 153 10.57 10.88 5.23
N ASN A 154 10.27 10.34 4.06
CA ASN A 154 11.17 9.42 3.39
C ASN A 154 12.35 10.21 2.84
N GLN A 155 13.49 10.15 3.49
CA GLN A 155 14.73 10.64 2.93
C GLN A 155 15.13 9.70 1.79
N SER A 156 14.70 10.00 0.57
CA SER A 156 15.31 9.43 -0.62
C SER A 156 16.75 9.89 -0.64
N GLY A 157 17.69 8.94 -0.63
CA GLY A 157 19.12 9.09 -0.41
C GLY A 157 19.72 10.35 -1.00
N VAL A 158 20.74 10.84 -0.33
CA VAL A 158 21.51 12.05 -0.65
C VAL A 158 21.90 12.05 -2.13
N VAL A 159 21.10 12.67 -2.98
CA VAL A 159 21.49 13.03 -4.32
C VAL A 159 22.28 14.34 -4.18
N PHE A 160 23.59 14.26 -4.36
CA PHE A 160 24.42 15.45 -4.48
C PHE A 160 24.04 16.20 -5.75
N ASN A 161 22.94 16.95 -5.71
CA ASN A 161 22.59 17.89 -6.77
C ASN A 161 23.24 19.24 -6.47
N ILE A 162 24.14 19.65 -7.32
CA ILE A 162 24.86 20.94 -7.30
C ILE A 162 23.92 22.11 -7.68
N SER A 163 22.63 21.92 -7.70
CA SER A 163 21.63 22.96 -7.98
C SER A 163 20.97 23.42 -6.67
N ASN A 164 20.90 24.75 -6.47
CA ASN A 164 20.24 25.42 -5.34
C ASN A 164 18.70 25.22 -5.27
N GLN A 165 18.20 24.06 -5.66
CA GLN A 165 16.78 23.72 -5.52
C GLN A 165 16.55 23.16 -4.12
N ARG A 166 15.63 23.78 -3.40
CA ARG A 166 15.15 23.30 -2.10
C ARG A 166 14.58 21.89 -2.29
N GLU A 167 15.18 20.94 -1.62
CA GLU A 167 14.73 19.54 -1.65
C GLU A 167 13.35 19.44 -0.99
N VAL A 168 12.35 18.99 -1.74
CA VAL A 168 10.99 18.80 -1.21
C VAL A 168 10.94 17.45 -0.51
N GLN A 169 10.52 17.46 0.75
CA GLN A 169 10.39 16.24 1.54
C GLN A 169 9.13 15.47 1.13
N GLN A 170 9.25 14.14 1.01
CA GLN A 170 8.14 13.26 0.71
C GLN A 170 7.70 12.49 1.95
N PHE A 171 6.39 12.31 2.10
CA PHE A 171 5.77 11.58 3.19
C PHE A 171 4.90 10.46 2.65
N ASP A 172 4.83 9.35 3.38
CA ASP A 172 3.94 8.25 3.04
C ASP A 172 2.56 8.49 3.65
N VAL A 173 1.54 8.35 2.82
CA VAL A 173 0.14 8.28 3.22
C VAL A 173 -0.34 6.86 2.94
N LYS A 174 -0.70 6.13 4.00
CA LYS A 174 -1.19 4.76 3.90
C LYS A 174 -2.70 4.74 4.01
N ALA A 175 -3.35 4.11 3.05
CA ALA A 175 -4.78 3.90 3.06
C ALA A 175 -5.11 2.42 3.17
N ARG A 176 -5.97 2.08 4.12
CA ARG A 176 -6.53 0.73 4.25
C ARG A 176 -7.76 0.58 3.37
N TYR A 177 -7.95 -0.61 2.86
CA TYR A 177 -9.13 -1.01 2.10
C TYR A 177 -9.59 -2.41 2.53
N ASP A 178 -10.78 -2.81 2.14
CA ASP A 178 -11.29 -4.16 2.43
C ASP A 178 -10.63 -5.18 1.48
N THR A 179 -9.64 -5.89 2.00
CA THR A 179 -8.91 -6.92 1.24
C THR A 179 -9.79 -8.13 0.90
N SER A 180 -10.85 -8.36 1.66
CA SER A 180 -11.83 -9.43 1.38
C SER A 180 -12.73 -9.08 0.19
N ALA A 181 -13.08 -7.80 0.04
CA ALA A 181 -13.85 -7.31 -1.11
C ALA A 181 -13.01 -7.26 -2.39
N TYR A 182 -11.69 -7.10 -2.25
CA TYR A 182 -10.76 -6.94 -3.38
C TYR A 182 -9.58 -7.94 -3.32
N PRO A 183 -9.83 -9.27 -3.28
CA PRO A 183 -8.79 -10.29 -3.09
C PRO A 183 -7.82 -10.42 -4.28
N PHE A 184 -8.15 -9.81 -5.40
CA PHE A 184 -7.33 -9.80 -6.62
C PHE A 184 -6.26 -8.71 -6.63
N LEU A 185 -6.30 -7.76 -5.68
CA LEU A 185 -5.25 -6.76 -5.52
C LEU A 185 -4.03 -7.40 -4.86
N LYS A 186 -2.86 -7.20 -5.47
CA LYS A 186 -1.61 -7.86 -5.04
C LYS A 186 -0.58 -6.84 -4.60
N ASN A 187 0.31 -7.28 -3.73
CA ASN A 187 1.50 -6.54 -3.35
C ASN A 187 2.33 -6.15 -4.58
N GLY A 188 2.85 -4.93 -4.60
CA GLY A 188 3.65 -4.38 -5.71
C GLY A 188 2.86 -3.74 -6.84
N MET A 189 1.51 -3.78 -6.85
CA MET A 189 0.72 -3.13 -7.90
C MET A 189 0.79 -1.61 -7.78
N SER A 190 1.05 -0.93 -8.93
CA SER A 190 1.01 0.53 -9.02
C SER A 190 -0.41 1.06 -8.96
N ALA A 191 -0.59 2.16 -8.24
CA ALA A 191 -1.87 2.77 -7.97
C ALA A 191 -1.79 4.32 -8.02
N ARG A 192 -2.97 4.96 -8.05
CA ARG A 192 -3.14 6.39 -7.81
C ARG A 192 -4.16 6.56 -6.71
N LEU A 193 -3.86 7.41 -5.76
CA LEU A 193 -4.66 7.62 -4.57
C LEU A 193 -5.25 9.04 -4.58
N TYR A 194 -6.54 9.16 -4.34
CA TYR A 194 -7.26 10.41 -4.24
C TYR A 194 -7.85 10.53 -2.85
N VAL A 195 -7.36 11.49 -2.07
CA VAL A 195 -7.79 11.73 -0.70
C VAL A 195 -8.81 12.87 -0.69
N TYR A 196 -9.89 12.71 0.05
CA TYR A 196 -10.95 13.70 0.22
C TYR A 196 -10.98 14.19 1.67
N PRO A 197 -10.16 15.21 2.03
CA PRO A 197 -10.14 15.75 3.40
C PRO A 197 -11.52 16.28 3.82
N GLN A 198 -11.92 16.00 5.06
CA GLN A 198 -13.19 16.44 5.65
C GLN A 198 -13.06 17.77 6.38
#